data_608353f95cfd9d8e259e36b55886d5f1
#
_entry.id   608353f95cfd9d8e259e36b55886d5f1
#
_cell.length_a   1.000
_cell.length_b   1.000
_cell.length_c   1.000
_cell.angle_alpha   90.00
_cell.angle_beta   90.00
_cell.angle_gamma   90.00
#
_symmetry.space_group_name_H-M   'P 1'
#
loop_
_entity.id
_entity.type
_entity.pdbx_description
1 polymer ?
#
loop_
_entity_poly.entity_id
_entity_poly.type
_entity_poly.pdbx_seq_one_letter_code
_entity_poly.pdbx_strand_id
1 'polypeptide(L)'
;MIKSTTIVGLSGSLRKASSNTKLLKYIEKKIKLKDGDIHFSFGNINLPLYNDDLEKEAGIPETVIKLGETLSRASGIIISTPEYNKGISGALKNSFDWMSRLKPNPFTSKTIAIVSATDGRSGGERSQYMLRMCLTPFDCKIIQTPEVLIGHSSRAFNAVSYTHLTLPTKRIV
;
A
#
# COMPACT_ATOMS: atom_id res chain seq x y z
N MET A 1 -15.05 2.30 -25.43
CA MET A 1 -13.79 2.88 -24.91
C MET A 1 -13.21 1.92 -23.89
N ILE A 2 -12.03 1.36 -24.13
CA ILE A 2 -11.33 0.52 -23.16
C ILE A 2 -10.91 1.44 -22.02
N LYS A 3 -11.48 1.24 -20.82
CA LYS A 3 -11.13 2.01 -19.63
C LYS A 3 -9.70 1.64 -19.24
N SER A 4 -8.75 2.58 -19.31
CA SER A 4 -7.37 2.29 -18.94
C SER A 4 -7.33 1.80 -17.47
N THR A 5 -6.64 0.69 -17.23
CA THR A 5 -6.50 0.12 -15.90
C THR A 5 -5.47 0.93 -15.12
N THR A 6 -5.88 1.49 -13.97
CA THR A 6 -4.98 2.25 -13.09
C THR A 6 -4.78 1.49 -11.79
N ILE A 7 -3.53 1.20 -11.45
CA ILE A 7 -3.13 0.64 -10.17
C ILE A 7 -2.49 1.74 -9.31
N VAL A 8 -2.92 1.83 -8.05
CA VAL A 8 -2.31 2.77 -7.09
C VAL A 8 -1.51 2.00 -6.06
N GLY A 9 -0.22 2.35 -5.93
CA GLY A 9 0.65 1.84 -4.88
C GLY A 9 0.66 2.76 -3.65
N LEU A 10 0.40 2.20 -2.47
CA LEU A 10 0.55 2.90 -1.19
C LEU A 10 1.74 2.32 -0.43
N SER A 11 2.80 3.13 -0.24
CA SER A 11 3.89 2.76 0.65
C SER A 11 3.55 3.15 2.09
N GLY A 12 3.48 2.18 3.00
CA GLY A 12 3.27 2.41 4.43
C GLY A 12 4.46 3.08 5.14
N SER A 13 5.47 3.54 4.41
CA SER A 13 6.67 4.15 4.99
C SER A 13 6.99 5.49 4.34
N LEU A 14 7.17 6.52 5.16
CA LEU A 14 7.58 7.86 4.72
C LEU A 14 9.10 8.01 4.54
N ARG A 15 9.91 6.99 4.86
CA ARG A 15 11.37 7.07 4.71
C ARG A 15 11.78 7.18 3.24
N LYS A 16 12.72 8.05 2.91
CA LYS A 16 13.27 8.20 1.53
C LYS A 16 13.82 6.87 0.97
N ALA A 17 14.54 6.10 1.78
CA ALA A 17 15.11 4.81 1.40
C ALA A 17 14.24 3.61 1.78
N SER A 18 12.92 3.77 1.78
CA SER A 18 11.98 2.73 2.20
C SER A 18 12.04 1.47 1.33
N SER A 19 12.23 0.31 1.95
CA SER A 19 12.14 -1.01 1.28
C SER A 19 10.76 -1.25 0.69
N ASN A 20 9.71 -0.75 1.34
CA ASN A 20 8.34 -0.86 0.85
C ASN A 20 8.08 -0.01 -0.41
N THR A 21 8.65 1.19 -0.47
CA THR A 21 8.63 1.99 -1.71
C THR A 21 9.44 1.32 -2.83
N LYS A 22 10.59 0.72 -2.51
CA LYS A 22 11.39 -0.05 -3.48
C LYS A 22 10.60 -1.27 -4.00
N LEU A 23 9.90 -1.98 -3.12
CA LEU A 23 9.05 -3.11 -3.51
C LEU A 23 7.93 -2.67 -4.48
N LEU A 24 7.24 -1.57 -4.20
CA LEU A 24 6.21 -1.04 -5.10
C LEU A 24 6.78 -0.63 -6.46
N LYS A 25 7.95 0.01 -6.50
CA LYS A 25 8.65 0.35 -7.77
C LYS A 25 9.05 -0.90 -8.56
N TYR A 26 9.46 -1.96 -7.87
CA TYR A 26 9.74 -3.25 -8.51
C TYR A 26 8.47 -3.85 -9.12
N ILE A 27 7.36 -3.84 -8.38
CA ILE A 27 6.06 -4.32 -8.86
C ILE A 27 5.59 -3.49 -10.06
N GLU A 28 5.67 -2.16 -10.00
CA GLU A 28 5.39 -1.27 -11.13
C GLU A 28 6.15 -1.69 -12.39
N LYS A 29 7.47 -1.87 -12.26
CA LYS A 29 8.32 -2.32 -13.39
C LYS A 29 7.86 -3.65 -13.96
N LYS A 30 7.50 -4.61 -13.09
CA LYS A 30 7.03 -5.94 -13.54
C LYS A 30 5.66 -5.88 -14.22
N ILE A 31 4.74 -5.06 -13.73
CA ILE A 31 3.44 -4.84 -14.35
C ILE A 31 3.62 -4.24 -15.74
N LYS A 32 4.41 -3.16 -15.88
CA LYS A 32 4.67 -2.51 -17.18
C LYS A 32 5.33 -3.42 -18.21
N LEU A 33 6.19 -4.35 -17.77
CA LEU A 33 6.80 -5.35 -18.66
C LEU A 33 5.81 -6.40 -19.14
N LYS A 34 4.76 -6.68 -18.37
CA LYS A 34 3.75 -7.69 -18.70
C LYS A 34 2.59 -7.09 -19.51
N ASP A 35 2.19 -5.87 -19.18
CA ASP A 35 1.10 -5.16 -19.82
C ASP A 35 1.38 -3.65 -19.78
N GLY A 36 1.79 -3.10 -20.92
CA GLY A 36 2.16 -1.68 -21.06
C GLY A 36 1.00 -0.69 -20.90
N ASP A 37 -0.23 -1.16 -21.04
CA ASP A 37 -1.44 -0.31 -20.97
C ASP A 37 -1.91 -0.06 -19.53
N ILE A 38 -1.30 -0.75 -18.54
CA ILE A 38 -1.59 -0.52 -17.13
C ILE A 38 -0.83 0.72 -16.64
N HIS A 39 -1.59 1.74 -16.24
CA HIS A 39 -1.03 2.91 -15.57
C HIS A 39 -0.79 2.62 -14.08
N PHE A 40 0.44 2.87 -13.60
CA PHE A 40 0.78 2.75 -12.18
C PHE A 40 1.11 4.12 -11.59
N SER A 41 0.49 4.46 -10.46
CA SER A 41 0.72 5.70 -9.73
C SER A 41 0.92 5.44 -8.23
N PHE A 42 1.42 6.46 -7.51
CA PHE A 42 1.68 6.35 -6.08
C PHE A 42 0.77 7.31 -5.31
N GLY A 43 0.10 6.80 -4.27
CA GLY A 43 -0.61 7.62 -3.30
C GLY A 43 0.34 8.14 -2.22
N ASN A 44 0.16 9.41 -1.82
CA ASN A 44 0.95 10.04 -0.76
C ASN A 44 0.22 9.94 0.57
N ILE A 45 0.78 9.20 1.54
CA ILE A 45 0.24 9.05 2.89
C ILE A 45 0.89 10.00 3.91
N ASN A 46 1.70 10.97 3.47
CA ASN A 46 2.23 12.01 4.35
C ASN A 46 1.13 13.05 4.63
N LEU A 47 0.25 12.72 5.55
CA LEU A 47 -0.92 13.48 5.92
C LEU A 47 -0.74 14.06 7.33
N PRO A 48 -1.37 15.19 7.67
CA PRO A 48 -1.41 15.66 9.05
C PRO A 48 -2.02 14.58 9.95
N LEU A 49 -1.63 14.55 11.22
CA LEU A 49 -2.22 13.60 12.16
C LEU A 49 -3.72 13.89 12.29
N TYR A 50 -4.54 12.83 12.19
CA TYR A 50 -5.99 12.96 12.33
C TYR A 50 -6.35 13.45 13.73
N ASN A 51 -7.20 14.46 13.75
CA ASN A 51 -7.79 15.02 14.96
C ASN A 51 -9.21 15.49 14.60
N ASP A 52 -10.22 14.99 15.30
CA ASP A 52 -11.62 15.30 15.08
C ASP A 52 -11.95 16.79 15.30
N ASP A 53 -11.27 17.44 16.25
CA ASP A 53 -11.44 18.88 16.50
C ASP A 53 -10.91 19.70 15.33
N LEU A 54 -9.73 19.38 14.81
CA LEU A 54 -9.18 20.03 13.62
C LEU A 54 -10.05 19.81 12.37
N GLU A 55 -10.63 18.63 12.23
CA GLU A 55 -11.56 18.36 11.13
C GLU A 55 -12.81 19.25 11.22
N LYS A 56 -13.37 19.43 12.42
CA LYS A 56 -14.53 20.29 12.65
C LYS A 56 -14.24 21.77 12.42
N GLU A 57 -13.07 22.23 12.82
CA GLU A 57 -12.67 23.64 12.72
C GLU A 57 -12.22 24.02 11.30
N ALA A 58 -11.40 23.19 10.65
CA ALA A 58 -10.72 23.52 9.40
C ALA A 58 -11.18 22.66 8.20
N GLY A 59 -12.03 21.66 8.45
CA GLY A 59 -12.44 20.70 7.42
C GLY A 59 -11.38 19.66 7.09
N ILE A 60 -11.63 18.90 6.04
CA ILE A 60 -10.71 17.84 5.58
C ILE A 60 -9.54 18.47 4.82
N PRO A 61 -8.28 18.20 5.20
CA PRO A 61 -7.11 18.77 4.53
C PRO A 61 -7.04 18.42 3.03
N GLU A 62 -6.57 19.37 2.22
CA GLU A 62 -6.44 19.18 0.77
C GLU A 62 -5.59 17.96 0.38
N THR A 63 -4.54 17.66 1.16
CA THR A 63 -3.71 16.47 0.95
C THR A 63 -4.48 15.16 1.13
N VAL A 64 -5.45 15.14 2.03
CA VAL A 64 -6.36 14.01 2.26
C VAL A 64 -7.32 13.85 1.09
N ILE A 65 -7.91 14.96 0.62
CA ILE A 65 -8.80 14.99 -0.54
C ILE A 65 -8.07 14.45 -1.79
N LYS A 66 -6.86 14.92 -2.06
CA LYS A 66 -6.03 14.47 -3.19
C LYS A 66 -5.72 12.97 -3.12
N LEU A 67 -5.42 12.44 -1.94
CA LEU A 67 -5.24 10.99 -1.76
C LEU A 67 -6.54 10.25 -2.05
N GLY A 68 -7.66 10.70 -1.49
CA GLY A 68 -8.98 10.12 -1.71
C GLY A 68 -9.36 10.06 -3.19
N GLU A 69 -9.15 11.15 -3.94
CA GLU A 69 -9.38 11.19 -5.39
C GLU A 69 -8.49 10.20 -6.14
N THR A 70 -7.21 10.11 -5.76
CA THR A 70 -6.27 9.16 -6.37
C THR A 70 -6.75 7.72 -6.20
N LEU A 71 -7.16 7.35 -4.97
CA LEU A 71 -7.69 6.03 -4.66
C LEU A 71 -9.03 5.76 -5.33
N SER A 72 -9.92 6.73 -5.39
CA SER A 72 -11.24 6.59 -6.02
C SER A 72 -11.14 6.26 -7.51
N ARG A 73 -10.14 6.82 -8.21
CA ARG A 73 -9.89 6.56 -9.65
C ARG A 73 -9.18 5.22 -9.90
N ALA A 74 -8.61 4.58 -8.87
CA ALA A 74 -7.89 3.33 -9.01
C ALA A 74 -8.83 2.16 -9.41
N SER A 75 -8.37 1.32 -10.33
CA SER A 75 -8.96 0.01 -10.63
C SER A 75 -8.59 -1.02 -9.58
N GLY A 76 -7.40 -0.88 -8.97
CA GLY A 76 -6.90 -1.70 -7.87
C GLY A 76 -5.84 -0.96 -7.06
N ILE A 77 -5.59 -1.41 -5.84
CA ILE A 77 -4.65 -0.79 -4.91
C ILE A 77 -3.66 -1.85 -4.42
N ILE A 78 -2.38 -1.49 -4.36
CA ILE A 78 -1.35 -2.32 -3.75
C ILE A 78 -0.79 -1.58 -2.54
N ILE A 79 -0.96 -2.16 -1.35
CA ILE A 79 -0.45 -1.58 -0.11
C ILE A 79 0.80 -2.36 0.32
N SER A 80 1.93 -1.66 0.40
CA SER A 80 3.19 -2.21 0.90
C SER A 80 3.44 -1.71 2.31
N THR A 81 3.35 -2.59 3.31
CA THR A 81 3.45 -2.23 4.73
C THR A 81 4.80 -2.58 5.34
N PRO A 82 5.48 -1.66 6.05
CA PRO A 82 6.55 -2.04 6.98
C PRO A 82 5.94 -2.71 8.21
N GLU A 83 6.78 -3.39 9.00
CA GLU A 83 6.40 -3.85 10.34
C GLU A 83 7.15 -3.00 11.38
N TYR A 84 6.41 -2.19 12.14
CA TYR A 84 6.93 -1.41 13.25
C TYR A 84 6.29 -1.91 14.54
N ASN A 85 7.11 -2.42 15.46
CA ASN A 85 6.64 -2.97 16.74
C ASN A 85 5.48 -3.98 16.57
N LYS A 86 5.63 -4.90 15.61
CA LYS A 86 4.66 -5.97 15.28
C LYS A 86 3.34 -5.47 14.65
N GLY A 87 3.29 -4.23 14.18
CA GLY A 87 2.10 -3.63 13.57
C GLY A 87 2.41 -2.81 12.33
N ILE A 88 1.37 -2.21 11.77
CA ILE A 88 1.49 -1.25 10.67
C ILE A 88 2.12 0.06 11.17
N SER A 89 2.64 0.88 10.26
CA SER A 89 3.15 2.19 10.63
C SER A 89 2.02 3.15 11.05
N GLY A 90 2.34 4.10 11.94
CA GLY A 90 1.41 5.16 12.32
C GLY A 90 0.93 5.99 11.14
N ALA A 91 1.81 6.27 10.15
CA ALA A 91 1.44 7.00 8.95
C ALA A 91 0.40 6.26 8.10
N LEU A 92 0.54 4.92 7.96
CA LEU A 92 -0.44 4.11 7.25
C LEU A 92 -1.78 4.04 7.99
N LYS A 93 -1.73 3.84 9.32
CA LYS A 93 -2.95 3.86 10.14
C LYS A 93 -3.66 5.22 10.04
N ASN A 94 -2.92 6.31 10.17
CA ASN A 94 -3.43 7.68 10.04
C ASN A 94 -4.10 7.92 8.67
N SER A 95 -3.55 7.36 7.60
CA SER A 95 -4.17 7.50 6.29
C SER A 95 -5.54 6.81 6.22
N PHE A 96 -5.73 5.68 6.88
CA PHE A 96 -7.05 5.03 6.97
C PHE A 96 -8.03 5.84 7.81
N ASP A 97 -7.57 6.45 8.90
CA ASP A 97 -8.42 7.31 9.74
C ASP A 97 -8.97 8.48 8.91
N TRP A 98 -8.13 9.15 8.14
CA TRP A 98 -8.57 10.19 7.21
C TRP A 98 -9.47 9.66 6.08
N MET A 99 -9.13 8.51 5.46
CA MET A 99 -9.95 7.97 4.37
C MET A 99 -11.35 7.58 4.84
N SER A 100 -11.53 7.23 6.11
CA SER A 100 -12.85 6.93 6.69
C SER A 100 -13.77 8.15 6.74
N ARG A 101 -13.21 9.35 6.68
CA ARG A 101 -13.97 10.62 6.72
C ARG A 101 -14.52 11.00 5.35
N LEU A 102 -13.97 10.48 4.27
CA LEU A 102 -14.41 10.80 2.90
C LEU A 102 -15.69 10.06 2.52
N LYS A 103 -16.59 10.75 1.83
CA LYS A 103 -17.86 10.22 1.30
C LYS A 103 -17.98 10.55 -0.19
N PRO A 104 -18.09 9.54 -1.08
CA PRO A 104 -18.01 8.11 -0.82
C PRO A 104 -16.61 7.69 -0.35
N ASN A 105 -16.53 6.58 0.40
CA ASN A 105 -15.25 6.08 0.86
C ASN A 105 -14.41 5.57 -0.33
N PRO A 106 -13.14 6.00 -0.48
CA PRO A 106 -12.32 5.68 -1.65
C PRO A 106 -11.87 4.21 -1.74
N PHE A 107 -11.99 3.43 -0.66
CA PHE A 107 -11.68 2.00 -0.66
C PHE A 107 -12.87 1.10 -1.00
N THR A 108 -14.11 1.63 -0.95
CA THR A 108 -15.32 0.82 -1.19
C THR A 108 -15.25 0.10 -2.53
N SER A 109 -15.48 -1.21 -2.50
CA SER A 109 -15.45 -2.13 -3.64
C SER A 109 -14.10 -2.25 -4.37
N LYS A 110 -13.02 -1.65 -3.85
CA LYS A 110 -11.67 -1.78 -4.45
C LYS A 110 -11.07 -3.15 -4.19
N THR A 111 -10.38 -3.68 -5.18
CA THR A 111 -9.51 -4.85 -5.01
C THR A 111 -8.16 -4.39 -4.46
N ILE A 112 -7.73 -4.97 -3.33
CA ILE A 112 -6.51 -4.60 -2.62
C ILE A 112 -5.58 -5.79 -2.53
N ALA A 113 -4.33 -5.62 -2.98
CA ALA A 113 -3.24 -6.54 -2.70
C ALA A 113 -2.39 -5.97 -1.54
N ILE A 114 -2.02 -6.85 -0.60
CA ILE A 114 -1.13 -6.52 0.52
C ILE A 114 0.21 -7.18 0.29
N VAL A 115 1.28 -6.39 0.41
CA VAL A 115 2.67 -6.86 0.32
C VAL A 115 3.48 -6.22 1.44
N SER A 116 4.63 -6.81 1.81
CA SER A 116 5.49 -6.22 2.84
C SER A 116 6.96 -6.49 2.59
N ALA A 117 7.81 -5.56 3.04
CA ALA A 117 9.25 -5.69 3.02
C ALA A 117 9.83 -5.17 4.34
N THR A 118 10.52 -6.05 5.08
CA THR A 118 11.14 -5.72 6.38
C THR A 118 12.51 -6.40 6.51
N ASP A 119 13.36 -5.91 7.41
CA ASP A 119 14.63 -6.58 7.69
C ASP A 119 14.48 -7.82 8.56
N GLY A 120 13.37 -7.97 9.26
CA GLY A 120 13.02 -9.17 10.00
C GLY A 120 12.80 -10.38 9.08
N ARG A 121 13.09 -11.58 9.62
CA ARG A 121 12.98 -12.85 8.88
C ARG A 121 11.58 -13.12 8.33
N SER A 122 10.53 -12.76 9.08
CA SER A 122 9.13 -12.98 8.71
C SER A 122 8.62 -12.09 7.58
N GLY A 123 9.43 -11.11 7.12
CA GLY A 123 9.04 -10.26 6.01
C GLY A 123 7.85 -9.32 6.29
N GLY A 124 7.41 -9.17 7.55
CA GLY A 124 6.31 -8.27 7.91
C GLY A 124 4.95 -8.97 8.03
N GLU A 125 4.93 -10.26 8.30
CA GLU A 125 3.72 -11.07 8.43
C GLU A 125 2.68 -10.47 9.38
N ARG A 126 3.10 -10.07 10.60
CA ARG A 126 2.20 -9.51 11.60
C ARG A 126 1.58 -8.19 11.18
N SER A 127 2.34 -7.35 10.49
CA SER A 127 1.81 -6.10 9.95
C SER A 127 0.79 -6.34 8.85
N GLN A 128 0.92 -7.39 8.05
CA GLN A 128 -0.10 -7.76 7.06
C GLN A 128 -1.40 -8.22 7.74
N TYR A 129 -1.35 -9.00 8.82
CA TYR A 129 -2.55 -9.37 9.59
C TYR A 129 -3.23 -8.14 10.21
N MET A 130 -2.47 -7.25 10.84
CA MET A 130 -3.02 -6.01 11.37
C MET A 130 -3.61 -5.13 10.27
N LEU A 131 -2.98 -5.06 9.10
CA LEU A 131 -3.49 -4.31 7.96
C LEU A 131 -4.85 -4.85 7.48
N ARG A 132 -5.01 -6.17 7.40
CA ARG A 132 -6.28 -6.80 7.06
C ARG A 132 -7.39 -6.39 8.04
N MET A 133 -7.10 -6.38 9.34
CA MET A 133 -8.03 -5.91 10.37
C MET A 133 -8.40 -4.43 10.16
N CYS A 134 -7.41 -3.56 9.88
CA CYS A 134 -7.66 -2.14 9.64
C CYS A 134 -8.51 -1.88 8.39
N LEU A 135 -8.52 -2.79 7.43
CA LEU A 135 -9.29 -2.67 6.19
C LEU A 135 -10.73 -3.20 6.30
N THR A 136 -11.07 -3.94 7.35
CA THR A 136 -12.43 -4.52 7.54
C THR A 136 -13.57 -3.50 7.40
N PRO A 137 -13.45 -2.25 7.92
CA PRO A 137 -14.56 -1.29 7.85
C PRO A 137 -14.81 -0.70 6.45
N PHE A 138 -13.94 -0.97 5.45
CA PHE A 138 -13.94 -0.23 4.18
C PHE A 138 -14.66 -0.92 3.02
N ASP A 139 -15.30 -2.07 3.24
CA ASP A 139 -16.00 -2.84 2.20
C ASP A 139 -15.13 -3.05 0.93
N CYS A 140 -13.87 -3.45 1.13
CA CYS A 140 -12.93 -3.72 0.06
C CYS A 140 -12.68 -5.23 -0.13
N LYS A 141 -12.19 -5.62 -1.30
CA LYS A 141 -11.88 -7.01 -1.64
C LYS A 141 -10.38 -7.24 -1.49
N ILE A 142 -9.95 -7.93 -0.42
CA ILE A 142 -8.54 -8.21 -0.19
C ILE A 142 -8.13 -9.50 -0.88
N ILE A 143 -7.07 -9.46 -1.69
CA ILE A 143 -6.45 -10.66 -2.26
C ILE A 143 -5.76 -11.42 -1.10
N GLN A 144 -6.19 -12.67 -0.88
CA GLN A 144 -5.72 -13.46 0.25
C GLN A 144 -4.41 -14.19 -0.05
N THR A 145 -4.25 -14.70 -1.26
CA THR A 145 -3.10 -15.55 -1.63
C THR A 145 -2.60 -15.23 -3.05
N PRO A 146 -1.30 -15.42 -3.32
CA PRO A 146 -0.24 -15.75 -2.35
C PRO A 146 0.14 -14.54 -1.48
N GLU A 147 0.62 -14.80 -0.26
CA GLU A 147 1.22 -13.76 0.56
C GLU A 147 2.60 -13.36 0.01
N VAL A 148 2.86 -12.05 -0.07
CA VAL A 148 4.14 -11.51 -0.53
C VAL A 148 4.85 -10.87 0.64
N LEU A 149 5.80 -11.60 1.22
CA LEU A 149 6.57 -11.28 2.41
C LEU A 149 8.06 -11.22 2.07
N ILE A 150 8.65 -10.03 2.03
CA ILE A 150 10.08 -9.86 1.74
C ILE A 150 10.85 -9.66 3.04
N GLY A 151 11.43 -10.73 3.56
CA GLY A 151 12.37 -10.68 4.68
C GLY A 151 13.76 -10.19 4.25
N HIS A 152 14.59 -9.83 5.22
CA HIS A 152 15.97 -9.35 4.98
C HIS A 152 16.05 -8.28 3.89
N SER A 153 15.14 -7.31 3.93
CA SER A 153 14.91 -6.33 2.86
C SER A 153 16.13 -5.48 2.52
N SER A 154 17.04 -5.24 3.46
CA SER A 154 18.32 -4.57 3.23
C SER A 154 19.22 -5.32 2.24
N ARG A 155 19.15 -6.66 2.21
CA ARG A 155 19.88 -7.51 1.25
C ARG A 155 19.11 -7.69 -0.05
N ALA A 156 17.78 -7.78 0.02
CA ALA A 156 16.91 -7.99 -1.13
C ALA A 156 16.91 -6.80 -2.12
N PHE A 157 17.11 -5.56 -1.62
CA PHE A 157 17.13 -4.33 -2.41
C PHE A 157 18.50 -3.65 -2.38
N ASN A 158 19.55 -4.33 -2.81
CA ASN A 158 20.87 -3.70 -2.97
C ASN A 158 20.88 -2.71 -4.15
N ALA A 159 21.88 -1.80 -4.17
CA ALA A 159 21.91 -0.66 -5.09
C ALA A 159 22.06 -1.03 -6.59
N VAL A 160 22.38 -2.29 -6.91
CA VAL A 160 22.79 -2.69 -8.27
C VAL A 160 21.83 -3.68 -8.93
N SER A 161 21.04 -4.42 -8.19
CA SER A 161 20.15 -5.42 -8.81
C SER A 161 18.84 -5.65 -8.05
N TYR A 162 17.77 -5.18 -8.62
CA TYR A 162 16.42 -5.70 -8.35
C TYR A 162 16.26 -7.16 -8.86
N THR A 163 17.35 -7.84 -9.23
CA THR A 163 17.37 -9.09 -9.97
C THR A 163 17.24 -10.34 -9.10
N HIS A 164 17.33 -10.23 -7.77
CA HIS A 164 17.27 -11.39 -6.88
C HIS A 164 15.91 -11.56 -6.15
N LEU A 165 14.92 -10.72 -6.43
CA LEU A 165 13.56 -10.96 -5.97
C LEU A 165 12.89 -11.99 -6.88
N THR A 166 13.16 -13.26 -6.67
CA THR A 166 12.21 -14.31 -7.02
C THR A 166 11.03 -14.15 -6.04
N LEU A 167 9.92 -13.62 -6.54
CA LEU A 167 8.65 -13.77 -5.82
C LEU A 167 8.49 -15.25 -5.54
N PRO A 168 8.12 -15.68 -4.33
CA PRO A 168 7.89 -17.06 -4.03
C PRO A 168 6.86 -17.62 -5.01
N THR A 169 7.36 -18.24 -6.09
CA THR A 169 6.55 -19.03 -6.98
C THR A 169 6.37 -20.38 -6.30
N LYS A 170 5.21 -20.55 -5.68
CA LYS A 170 4.68 -21.81 -5.15
C LYS A 170 5.37 -22.40 -3.91
N ARG A 171 4.70 -22.35 -2.79
CA ARG A 171 4.33 -23.57 -2.07
C ARG A 171 2.84 -23.51 -1.78
N ILE A 172 2.07 -24.14 -2.67
CA ILE A 172 0.78 -24.69 -2.33
C ILE A 172 1.12 -25.98 -1.59
N VAL A 173 0.81 -26.04 -0.29
CA VAL A 173 0.66 -27.28 0.44
C VAL A 173 -0.82 -27.56 0.47
#